data_0a9862a092e5cb98f81a2801e0d33924
#
_entry.id   0a9862a092e5cb98f81a2801e0d33924
#
_cell.length_a   1.000
_cell.length_b   1.000
_cell.length_c   1.000
_cell.angle_alpha   90.00
_cell.angle_beta   90.00
_cell.angle_gamma   90.00
#
_symmetry.space_group_name_H-M   'P 1'
#
loop_
_entity.id
_entity.type
_entity.pdbx_description
1 polymer ?
#
loop_
_entity_poly.entity_id
_entity_poly.type
_entity_poly.pdbx_seq_one_letter_code
_entity_poly.pdbx_strand_id
1 'polypeptide(L)'
;MVTRIVIIGGGPAGYEAALVAAAHGRDVVQLTVVDSDGLGGACVLYDCVPSKTLIASTGVRTELRRASGLGYDIGIDAAPISLPDINNRVKTLA
;
A
#
# COMPACT_ATOMS: atom_id res chain seq x y z
N MET A 1 20.20 -26.73 17.26
CA MET A 1 20.20 -25.38 17.87
C MET A 1 19.29 -24.47 17.08
N VAL A 2 18.43 -23.72 17.73
CA VAL A 2 17.55 -22.74 17.09
C VAL A 2 18.19 -21.36 17.19
N THR A 3 18.32 -20.67 16.06
CA THR A 3 18.78 -19.28 16.02
C THR A 3 17.60 -18.35 16.33
N ARG A 4 17.74 -17.49 17.31
CA ARG A 4 16.73 -16.47 17.61
C ARG A 4 17.09 -15.17 16.92
N ILE A 5 16.17 -14.65 16.14
CA ILE A 5 16.30 -13.41 15.40
C ILE A 5 15.21 -12.43 15.85
N VAL A 6 15.62 -11.24 16.23
CA VAL A 6 14.69 -10.13 16.51
C VAL A 6 14.91 -9.05 15.47
N ILE A 7 13.85 -8.65 14.77
CA ILE A 7 13.86 -7.59 13.78
C ILE A 7 13.11 -6.39 14.36
N ILE A 8 13.79 -5.27 14.47
CA ILE A 8 13.20 -4.01 14.92
C ILE A 8 12.83 -3.20 13.68
N GLY A 9 11.54 -3.01 13.47
CA GLY A 9 10.97 -2.35 12.32
C GLY A 9 10.22 -3.30 11.41
N GLY A 10 8.91 -3.10 11.28
CA GLY A 10 7.98 -3.91 10.48
C GLY A 10 7.69 -3.34 9.10
N GLY A 11 8.50 -2.41 8.60
CA GLY A 11 8.41 -1.89 7.23
C GLY A 11 8.91 -2.89 6.19
N PRO A 12 9.01 -2.49 4.90
CA PRO A 12 9.39 -3.39 3.82
C PRO A 12 10.70 -4.15 4.04
N ALA A 13 11.73 -3.49 4.54
CA ALA A 13 13.00 -4.15 4.86
C ALA A 13 12.84 -5.20 5.97
N GLY A 14 12.09 -4.86 7.02
CA GLY A 14 11.87 -5.74 8.16
C GLY A 14 11.05 -6.96 7.82
N TYR A 15 9.91 -6.81 7.17
CA TYR A 15 9.09 -7.96 6.82
C TYR A 15 9.71 -8.83 5.71
N GLU A 16 10.43 -8.26 4.77
CA GLU A 16 11.17 -9.05 3.78
C GLU A 16 12.28 -9.88 4.45
N ALA A 17 13.05 -9.28 5.34
CA ALA A 17 14.04 -10.01 6.13
C ALA A 17 13.39 -11.14 6.96
N ALA A 18 12.23 -10.88 7.53
CA ALA A 18 11.46 -11.86 8.28
C ALA A 18 11.00 -13.03 7.41
N LEU A 19 10.47 -12.76 6.22
CA LEU A 19 10.03 -13.79 5.29
C LEU A 19 11.19 -14.69 4.83
N VAL A 20 12.33 -14.08 4.50
CA VAL A 20 13.53 -14.83 4.10
C VAL A 20 14.03 -15.70 5.25
N ALA A 21 14.12 -15.14 6.46
CA ALA A 21 14.55 -15.90 7.63
C ALA A 21 13.59 -17.06 7.96
N ALA A 22 12.28 -16.81 7.89
CA ALA A 22 11.25 -17.81 8.17
C ALA A 22 11.25 -18.98 7.19
N ALA A 23 11.73 -18.79 5.97
CA ALA A 23 11.84 -19.84 4.96
C ALA A 23 12.80 -20.97 5.35
N HIS A 24 13.69 -20.74 6.32
CA HIS A 24 14.58 -21.77 6.85
C HIS A 24 13.89 -22.78 7.79
N GLY A 25 12.66 -22.50 8.19
CA GLY A 25 11.86 -23.40 9.00
C GLY A 25 11.98 -23.20 10.52
N ARG A 26 10.94 -23.62 11.23
CA ARG A 26 10.81 -23.44 12.70
C ARG A 26 11.89 -24.17 13.51
N ASP A 27 12.42 -25.24 12.98
CA ASP A 27 13.44 -26.04 13.65
C ASP A 27 14.82 -25.38 13.65
N VAL A 28 14.99 -24.35 12.82
CA VAL A 28 16.26 -23.64 12.61
C VAL A 28 16.18 -22.19 13.13
N VAL A 29 15.04 -21.53 12.93
CA VAL A 29 14.88 -20.10 13.24
C VAL A 29 13.63 -19.84 14.09
N GLN A 30 13.83 -19.09 15.15
CA GLN A 30 12.75 -18.46 15.90
C GLN A 30 12.81 -16.95 15.65
N LEU A 31 11.75 -16.40 15.05
CA LEU A 31 11.71 -15.04 14.57
C LEU A 31 10.70 -14.20 15.36
N THR A 32 11.11 -12.98 15.71
CA THR A 32 10.23 -11.96 16.29
C THR A 32 10.43 -10.65 15.55
N VAL A 33 9.34 -10.04 15.10
CA VAL A 33 9.33 -8.70 14.50
C VAL A 33 8.69 -7.74 15.50
N VAL A 34 9.35 -6.63 15.76
CA VAL A 34 8.88 -5.59 16.69
C VAL A 34 8.69 -4.28 15.92
N ASP A 35 7.51 -3.69 16.05
CA ASP A 35 7.19 -2.39 15.48
C ASP A 35 6.22 -1.62 16.38
N SER A 36 6.36 -0.31 16.48
CA SER A 36 5.49 0.54 17.32
C SER A 36 4.14 0.83 16.67
N ASP A 37 4.06 0.82 15.34
CA ASP A 37 2.90 1.26 14.58
C ASP A 37 2.18 0.11 13.86
N GLY A 38 2.74 -1.10 13.93
CA GLY A 38 2.25 -2.28 13.23
C GLY A 38 3.02 -2.61 11.96
N LEU A 39 2.68 -3.74 11.35
CA LEU A 39 3.36 -4.23 10.16
C LEU A 39 3.01 -3.38 8.93
N GLY A 40 4.00 -3.19 8.07
CA GLY A 40 3.88 -2.45 6.81
C GLY A 40 4.75 -1.19 6.78
N GLY A 41 5.01 -0.57 7.94
CA GLY A 41 5.81 0.64 8.07
C GLY A 41 5.19 1.85 7.38
N ALA A 42 5.96 2.91 7.23
CA ALA A 42 5.52 4.15 6.58
C ALA A 42 5.01 3.92 5.15
N CYS A 43 5.62 3.01 4.42
CA CYS A 43 5.23 2.69 3.04
C CYS A 43 3.76 2.28 2.93
N VAL A 44 3.28 1.44 3.83
CA VAL A 44 1.87 0.98 3.82
C VAL A 44 0.96 1.99 4.53
N LEU A 45 1.38 2.48 5.70
CA LEU A 45 0.52 3.23 6.60
C LEU A 45 0.38 4.71 6.24
N TYR A 46 1.45 5.34 5.72
CA TYR A 46 1.50 6.80 5.58
C TYR A 46 1.93 7.31 4.21
N ASP A 47 2.68 6.54 3.41
CA ASP A 47 3.34 7.04 2.20
C ASP A 47 2.89 6.34 0.91
N CYS A 48 3.54 5.24 0.55
CA CYS A 48 3.44 4.65 -0.78
C CYS A 48 2.02 4.17 -1.12
N VAL A 49 1.38 3.43 -0.23
CA VAL A 49 0.03 2.91 -0.47
C VAL A 49 -1.00 4.04 -0.48
N PRO A 50 -1.05 4.93 0.52
CA PRO A 50 -1.97 6.06 0.48
C PRO A 50 -1.80 6.98 -0.73
N SER A 51 -0.57 7.37 -1.06
CA SER A 51 -0.31 8.28 -2.18
C SER A 51 -0.63 7.64 -3.54
N LYS A 52 -0.26 6.39 -3.76
CA LYS A 52 -0.58 5.67 -5.00
C LYS A 52 -2.08 5.42 -5.14
N THR A 53 -2.77 5.16 -4.05
CA THR A 53 -4.23 5.01 -4.05
C THR A 53 -4.92 6.31 -4.47
N LEU A 54 -4.45 7.44 -3.95
CA LEU A 54 -4.94 8.76 -4.34
C LEU A 54 -4.68 9.03 -5.83
N ILE A 55 -3.45 8.82 -6.28
CA ILE A 55 -3.05 9.02 -7.68
C ILE A 55 -3.87 8.14 -8.62
N ALA A 56 -4.06 6.86 -8.30
CA ALA A 56 -4.88 5.95 -9.09
C ALA A 56 -6.34 6.41 -9.17
N SER A 57 -6.90 6.87 -8.07
CA SER A 57 -8.28 7.36 -8.02
C SER A 57 -8.49 8.63 -8.85
N THR A 58 -7.53 9.55 -8.83
CA THR A 58 -7.58 10.80 -9.59
C THR A 58 -7.18 10.61 -11.05
N GLY A 59 -6.38 9.60 -11.36
CA GLY A 59 -5.94 9.25 -12.71
C GLY A 59 -7.11 8.90 -13.63
N VAL A 60 -8.15 8.29 -13.10
CA VAL A 60 -9.39 8.00 -13.85
C VAL A 60 -9.98 9.26 -14.46
N ARG A 61 -9.97 10.38 -13.75
CA ARG A 61 -10.45 11.66 -14.30
C ARG A 61 -9.60 12.12 -15.49
N THR A 62 -8.31 11.91 -15.44
CA THR A 62 -7.41 12.23 -16.56
C THR A 62 -7.76 11.40 -17.79
N GLU A 63 -8.01 10.10 -17.60
CA GLU A 63 -8.42 9.22 -18.71
C GLU A 63 -9.79 9.62 -19.29
N LEU A 64 -10.75 9.97 -18.44
CA LEU A 64 -12.04 10.47 -18.89
C LEU A 64 -11.92 11.75 -19.74
N ARG A 65 -11.00 12.65 -19.38
CA ARG A 65 -10.72 13.85 -20.18
C ARG A 65 -10.10 13.51 -21.55
N ARG A 66 -9.22 12.52 -21.59
CA ARG A 66 -8.57 12.07 -22.83
C ARG A 66 -9.55 11.34 -23.74
N ALA A 67 -10.57 10.70 -23.18
CA ALA A 67 -11.53 9.91 -23.93
C ALA A 67 -12.24 10.71 -25.02
N SER A 68 -12.54 12.00 -24.81
CA SER A 68 -13.16 12.85 -25.81
C SER A 68 -12.32 12.99 -27.07
N GLY A 69 -10.98 13.06 -26.94
CA GLY A 69 -10.04 13.07 -28.06
C GLY A 69 -9.96 11.73 -28.81
N LEU A 70 -10.49 10.67 -28.24
CA LEU A 70 -10.53 9.31 -28.80
C LEU A 70 -11.91 8.95 -29.38
N GLY A 71 -12.82 9.91 -29.45
CA GLY A 71 -14.16 9.72 -30.03
C GLY A 71 -15.25 9.31 -29.04
N TYR A 72 -14.97 9.34 -27.74
CA TYR A 72 -15.97 9.07 -26.71
C TYR A 72 -16.60 10.38 -26.23
N ASP A 73 -17.92 10.49 -26.32
CA ASP A 73 -18.67 11.63 -25.78
C ASP A 73 -18.98 11.39 -24.29
N ILE A 74 -18.01 11.69 -23.44
CA ILE A 74 -18.16 11.60 -22.01
C ILE A 74 -18.20 13.00 -21.40
N GLY A 75 -19.35 13.38 -20.83
CA GLY A 75 -19.52 14.64 -20.11
C GLY A 75 -18.74 14.64 -18.81
N ILE A 76 -17.44 14.97 -18.88
CA ILE A 76 -16.57 14.94 -17.68
C ILE A 76 -17.03 15.88 -16.56
N ASP A 77 -17.67 16.98 -16.94
CA ASP A 77 -18.22 17.93 -15.97
C ASP A 77 -19.46 17.38 -15.24
N ALA A 78 -20.09 16.35 -15.80
CA ALA A 78 -21.18 15.59 -15.16
C ALA A 78 -20.69 14.51 -14.21
N ALA A 79 -19.38 14.28 -14.11
CA ALA A 79 -18.76 13.30 -13.23
C ALA A 79 -17.98 14.00 -12.11
N PRO A 80 -18.64 14.51 -11.06
CA PRO A 80 -17.95 15.19 -9.96
C PRO A 80 -17.06 14.23 -9.18
N ILE A 81 -15.92 14.73 -8.70
CA ILE A 81 -15.06 13.96 -7.80
C ILE A 81 -15.62 14.06 -6.38
N SER A 82 -15.83 12.91 -5.76
CA SER A 82 -16.14 12.83 -4.33
C SER A 82 -14.85 12.65 -3.54
N LEU A 83 -14.33 13.72 -2.97
CA LEU A 83 -13.14 13.64 -2.10
C LEU A 83 -13.37 12.78 -0.85
N PRO A 84 -14.55 12.80 -0.19
CA PRO A 84 -14.82 11.88 0.91
C PRO A 84 -14.68 10.41 0.51
N ASP A 85 -15.20 10.01 -0.65
CA ASP A 85 -15.14 8.63 -1.11
C ASP A 85 -13.70 8.22 -1.44
N ILE A 86 -12.93 9.09 -2.10
CA ILE A 86 -11.51 8.86 -2.36
C ILE A 86 -10.75 8.70 -1.06
N ASN A 87 -11.00 9.57 -0.07
CA ASN A 87 -10.34 9.50 1.23
C ASN A 87 -10.69 8.21 1.99
N ASN A 88 -11.94 7.79 1.94
CA ASN A 88 -12.35 6.52 2.53
C ASN A 88 -11.66 5.32 1.87
N ARG A 89 -11.52 5.33 0.54
CA ARG A 89 -10.77 4.31 -0.20
C ARG A 89 -9.30 4.29 0.22
N VAL A 90 -8.65 5.46 0.33
CA VAL A 90 -7.25 5.57 0.79
C VAL A 90 -7.09 4.95 2.18
N LYS A 91 -7.98 5.29 3.11
CA LYS A 91 -7.94 4.75 4.49
C LYS A 91 -8.19 3.24 4.55
N THR A 92 -9.04 2.71 3.68
CA THR A 92 -9.37 1.28 3.67
C THR A 92 -8.21 0.44 3.12
N LEU A 93 -7.41 0.97 2.20
CA LEU A 93 -6.29 0.28 1.57
C LEU A 93 -4.95 0.47 2.30
N ALA A 94 -4.89 1.43 3.19
CA ALA A 94 -3.69 1.68 3.97
C ALA A 94 -3.53 0.73 5.18
#